data_36ad10d5bd7b243cd4ce70aa0a3c944d
#
_entry.id   36ad10d5bd7b243cd4ce70aa0a3c944d
#
_cell.length_a   1.000
_cell.length_b   1.000
_cell.length_c   1.000
_cell.angle_alpha   90.00
_cell.angle_beta   90.00
_cell.angle_gamma   90.00
#
_symmetry.space_group_name_H-M   'P 1'
#
loop_
_entity.id
_entity.type
_entity.pdbx_description
1 polymer ?
#
loop_
_entity_poly.entity_id
_entity_poly.type
_entity_poly.pdbx_seq_one_letter_code
_entity_poly.pdbx_strand_id
1 'polypeptide(L)'
;MKALQLLGSAKDGGAETYFLALVEALQADGVAEACALRAHAGRQQRLEAMATPHVALPFGGPLDLLTKGRVRRFARSQDAGALIAWMNRAARFTPRGPWGRIGRLGGYYGLKYYRGFDCLVANTRDIESWILRQGWPADKVRYIANFAAPGPGEPIDRALHDTPADAPLLLGMGRLHANKAHDVSLRALAQLPDAYLWIAGSGPLEAELKALAAQLGVSDRVRFLGWRDDAPSLYRTADVCLFPSRSEPLGNVVIQAWAHGLPVVAAMSEGPGALIHPESDGLLTPINDVGALAMAARRLILDPGMRRRLAEAGAARIAAEFSPARVVAQWRELLHPYGVG
;
A
#
# COMPACT_ATOMS: atom_id res chain seq x y z
N MET A 1 13.59 17.61 18.51
CA MET A 1 12.20 17.10 18.74
C MET A 1 11.93 15.87 17.89
N LYS A 2 10.96 15.02 18.25
CA LYS A 2 10.59 13.80 17.51
C LYS A 2 9.33 13.99 16.69
N ALA A 3 9.17 13.21 15.61
CA ALA A 3 7.87 12.97 15.00
C ALA A 3 7.17 11.85 15.77
N LEU A 4 5.93 12.08 16.20
CA LEU A 4 5.11 11.09 16.87
C LEU A 4 4.04 10.55 15.91
N GLN A 5 4.22 9.32 15.47
CA GLN A 5 3.29 8.63 14.58
C GLN A 5 2.13 8.01 15.37
N LEU A 6 0.89 8.26 14.93
CA LEU A 6 -0.32 7.76 15.60
C LEU A 6 -1.07 6.79 14.70
N LEU A 7 -1.19 5.51 15.07
CA LEU A 7 -1.91 4.48 14.31
C LEU A 7 -3.03 3.82 15.11
N GLY A 8 -4.28 4.12 14.78
CA GLY A 8 -5.46 3.62 15.50
C GLY A 8 -6.02 2.27 14.98
N SER A 9 -5.36 1.60 14.05
CA SER A 9 -5.79 0.31 13.48
C SER A 9 -5.11 -0.88 14.17
N ALA A 10 -5.89 -1.95 14.41
CA ALA A 10 -5.37 -3.24 14.86
C ALA A 10 -5.39 -4.30 13.73
N LYS A 11 -5.80 -3.93 12.49
CA LYS A 11 -5.87 -4.82 11.34
C LYS A 11 -4.55 -4.78 10.57
N ASP A 12 -4.29 -5.81 9.79
CA ASP A 12 -3.24 -5.80 8.79
C ASP A 12 -3.76 -5.28 7.46
N GLY A 13 -2.93 -4.51 6.77
CA GLY A 13 -3.27 -3.90 5.49
C GLY A 13 -2.14 -3.03 4.94
N GLY A 14 -2.30 -2.54 3.72
CA GLY A 14 -1.27 -1.75 3.05
C GLY A 14 -0.90 -0.44 3.75
N ALA A 15 -1.84 0.18 4.46
CA ALA A 15 -1.57 1.41 5.23
C ALA A 15 -0.71 1.11 6.46
N GLU A 16 -0.97 -0.01 7.13
CA GLU A 16 -0.26 -0.45 8.32
C GLU A 16 1.16 -0.96 7.99
N THR A 17 1.30 -1.66 6.88
CA THR A 17 2.63 -2.06 6.36
C THR A 17 3.46 -0.83 5.99
N TYR A 18 2.86 0.12 5.28
CA TYR A 18 3.54 1.36 4.91
C TYR A 18 3.88 2.26 6.10
N PHE A 19 3.06 2.23 7.16
CA PHE A 19 3.37 2.93 8.43
C PHE A 19 4.73 2.52 8.99
N LEU A 20 4.99 1.22 9.10
CA LEU A 20 6.29 0.72 9.59
C LEU A 20 7.44 1.08 8.64
N ALA A 21 7.22 0.93 7.33
CA ALA A 21 8.23 1.27 6.34
C ALA A 21 8.59 2.77 6.36
N LEU A 22 7.61 3.66 6.58
CA LEU A 22 7.89 5.09 6.68
C LEU A 22 8.65 5.43 7.97
N VAL A 23 8.28 4.85 9.11
CA VAL A 23 9.02 5.03 10.38
C VAL A 23 10.48 4.59 10.21
N GLU A 24 10.70 3.42 9.64
CA GLU A 24 12.04 2.87 9.40
C GLU A 24 12.86 3.77 8.47
N ALA A 25 12.26 4.23 7.37
CA ALA A 25 12.94 5.08 6.40
C ALA A 25 13.29 6.48 6.96
N LEU A 26 12.39 7.08 7.74
CA LEU A 26 12.65 8.36 8.41
C LEU A 26 13.75 8.24 9.46
N GLN A 27 13.76 7.16 10.25
CA GLN A 27 14.83 6.91 11.22
C GLN A 27 16.19 6.67 10.55
N ALA A 28 16.21 5.92 9.44
CA ALA A 28 17.43 5.69 8.67
C ALA A 28 18.02 6.99 8.10
N ASP A 29 17.18 8.01 7.86
CA ASP A 29 17.57 9.34 7.41
C ASP A 29 17.81 10.34 8.57
N GLY A 30 17.85 9.86 9.82
CA GLY A 30 18.18 10.65 11.00
C GLY A 30 17.00 11.35 11.68
N VAL A 31 15.78 11.19 11.18
CA VAL A 31 14.59 11.75 11.84
C VAL A 31 14.25 10.93 13.09
N ALA A 32 14.22 11.59 14.24
CA ALA A 32 13.85 10.93 15.49
C ALA A 32 12.34 10.64 15.54
N GLU A 33 11.98 9.37 15.71
CA GLU A 33 10.61 8.88 15.69
C GLU A 33 10.14 8.35 17.05
N ALA A 34 8.83 8.43 17.28
CA ALA A 34 8.12 7.71 18.34
C ALA A 34 6.74 7.28 17.83
N CYS A 35 6.15 6.24 18.41
CA CYS A 35 4.89 5.69 17.92
C CYS A 35 3.87 5.49 19.05
N ALA A 36 2.63 5.93 18.84
CA ALA A 36 1.49 5.51 19.66
C ALA A 36 0.51 4.75 18.77
N LEU A 37 0.29 3.48 19.07
CA LEU A 37 -0.48 2.60 18.21
C LEU A 37 -1.50 1.77 18.97
N ARG A 38 -2.51 1.28 18.28
CA ARG A 38 -3.38 0.25 18.85
C ARG A 38 -2.60 -1.06 18.96
N ALA A 39 -2.76 -1.76 20.08
CA ALA A 39 -2.02 -2.99 20.37
C ALA A 39 -2.06 -3.99 19.18
N HIS A 40 -0.88 -4.44 18.77
CA HIS A 40 -0.67 -5.43 17.72
C HIS A 40 0.74 -6.01 17.87
N ALA A 41 0.85 -7.27 18.27
CA ALA A 41 2.12 -7.89 18.66
C ALA A 41 3.23 -7.74 17.60
N GLY A 42 2.96 -8.10 16.34
CA GLY A 42 3.96 -8.02 15.28
C GLY A 42 4.47 -6.60 15.00
N ARG A 43 3.61 -5.56 15.11
CA ARG A 43 4.06 -4.15 14.93
C ARG A 43 4.90 -3.68 16.10
N GLN A 44 4.52 -4.07 17.33
CA GLN A 44 5.31 -3.72 18.53
C GLN A 44 6.69 -4.36 18.45
N GLN A 45 6.76 -5.65 18.10
CA GLN A 45 8.04 -6.35 17.89
C GLN A 45 8.92 -5.68 16.82
N ARG A 46 8.32 -5.23 15.70
CA ARG A 46 9.07 -4.48 14.67
C ARG A 46 9.59 -3.14 15.20
N LEU A 47 8.79 -2.39 15.97
CA LEU A 47 9.21 -1.13 16.59
C LEU A 47 10.29 -1.35 17.65
N GLU A 48 10.21 -2.43 18.43
CA GLU A 48 11.27 -2.86 19.38
C GLU A 48 12.58 -3.15 18.64
N ALA A 49 12.52 -3.93 17.55
CA ALA A 49 13.70 -4.24 16.74
C ALA A 49 14.36 -2.98 16.14
N MET A 50 13.57 -1.94 15.83
CA MET A 50 14.05 -0.65 15.36
C MET A 50 14.48 0.30 16.51
N ALA A 51 14.41 -0.13 17.75
CA ALA A 51 14.62 0.70 18.94
C ALA A 51 13.74 1.98 18.97
N THR A 52 12.55 1.94 18.35
CA THR A 52 11.61 3.06 18.29
C THR A 52 10.80 3.15 19.57
N PRO A 53 10.86 4.25 20.34
CA PRO A 53 10.00 4.44 21.51
C PRO A 53 8.53 4.34 21.12
N HIS A 54 7.77 3.47 21.79
CA HIS A 54 6.37 3.31 21.44
C HIS A 54 5.48 3.01 22.65
N VAL A 55 4.17 3.23 22.48
CA VAL A 55 3.14 2.92 23.48
C VAL A 55 1.91 2.33 22.80
N ALA A 56 1.42 1.22 23.37
CA ALA A 56 0.14 0.65 22.96
C ALA A 56 -1.02 1.34 23.70
N LEU A 57 -1.99 1.85 22.95
CA LEU A 57 -3.15 2.56 23.47
C LEU A 57 -4.45 1.99 22.87
N PRO A 58 -5.59 2.10 23.55
CA PRO A 58 -6.85 1.50 23.09
C PRO A 58 -7.32 1.99 21.72
N PHE A 59 -7.20 3.29 21.43
CA PHE A 59 -7.81 3.94 20.27
C PHE A 59 -9.26 3.45 20.06
N GLY A 60 -10.03 3.49 21.14
CA GLY A 60 -11.34 2.87 21.25
C GLY A 60 -12.47 3.60 20.53
N GLY A 61 -13.70 3.31 20.98
CA GLY A 61 -14.93 3.91 20.45
C GLY A 61 -15.22 5.32 21.05
N PRO A 62 -16.49 5.77 20.97
CA PRO A 62 -16.92 7.07 21.47
C PRO A 62 -16.66 7.30 22.96
N LEU A 63 -16.65 6.26 23.76
CA LEU A 63 -16.45 6.30 25.22
C LEU A 63 -14.98 6.26 25.65
N ASP A 64 -14.03 6.22 24.72
CA ASP A 64 -12.60 6.26 25.04
C ASP A 64 -12.15 7.69 25.36
N LEU A 65 -12.28 8.08 26.63
CA LEU A 65 -11.87 9.38 27.14
C LEU A 65 -10.37 9.43 27.49
N LEU A 66 -9.71 8.27 27.63
CA LEU A 66 -8.35 8.17 28.15
C LEU A 66 -7.26 8.27 27.08
N THR A 67 -7.50 7.71 25.90
CA THR A 67 -6.47 7.63 24.84
C THR A 67 -5.90 9.00 24.50
N LYS A 68 -6.73 10.04 24.34
CA LYS A 68 -6.28 11.39 23.99
C LYS A 68 -5.35 12.00 25.06
N GLY A 69 -5.66 11.78 26.33
CA GLY A 69 -4.81 12.21 27.47
C GLY A 69 -3.49 11.45 27.52
N ARG A 70 -3.52 10.14 27.25
CA ARG A 70 -2.32 9.30 27.20
C ARG A 70 -1.42 9.66 26.01
N VAL A 71 -1.97 9.91 24.84
CA VAL A 71 -1.22 10.43 23.67
C VAL A 71 -0.53 11.74 24.03
N ARG A 72 -1.25 12.68 24.68
CA ARG A 72 -0.67 13.97 25.12
C ARG A 72 0.49 13.78 26.08
N ARG A 73 0.35 12.88 27.07
CA ARG A 73 1.42 12.58 28.03
C ARG A 73 2.63 11.99 27.33
N PHE A 74 2.41 11.02 26.46
CA PHE A 74 3.48 10.38 25.69
C PHE A 74 4.16 11.36 24.73
N ALA A 75 3.42 12.22 24.04
CA ALA A 75 3.99 13.25 23.18
C ALA A 75 4.94 14.19 23.95
N ARG A 76 4.56 14.59 25.18
CA ARG A 76 5.43 15.40 26.05
C ARG A 76 6.67 14.64 26.51
N SER A 77 6.53 13.38 26.93
CA SER A 77 7.67 12.57 27.38
C SER A 77 8.67 12.26 26.27
N GLN A 78 8.23 12.30 25.01
CA GLN A 78 9.07 12.08 23.82
C GLN A 78 9.58 13.37 23.17
N ASP A 79 9.30 14.54 23.77
CA ASP A 79 9.64 15.85 23.17
C ASP A 79 9.16 15.94 21.70
N ALA A 80 7.87 15.66 21.49
CA ALA A 80 7.31 15.63 20.13
C ALA A 80 7.15 17.05 19.58
N GLY A 81 7.71 17.29 18.39
CA GLY A 81 7.49 18.51 17.60
C GLY A 81 6.30 18.42 16.66
N ALA A 82 5.99 17.22 16.18
CA ALA A 82 4.86 16.96 15.30
C ALA A 82 4.15 15.65 15.65
N LEU A 83 2.82 15.61 15.51
CA LEU A 83 1.99 14.41 15.60
C LEU A 83 1.42 14.09 14.22
N ILE A 84 1.71 12.90 13.71
CA ILE A 84 1.25 12.42 12.41
C ILE A 84 0.14 11.39 12.62
N ALA A 85 -1.09 11.76 12.28
CA ALA A 85 -2.26 10.90 12.48
C ALA A 85 -2.57 10.10 11.22
N TRP A 86 -2.54 8.79 11.33
CA TRP A 86 -2.88 7.85 10.28
C TRP A 86 -4.36 7.49 10.32
N MET A 87 -5.10 7.86 9.29
CA MET A 87 -6.53 7.60 9.16
C MET A 87 -7.40 8.29 10.24
N ASN A 88 -8.72 8.21 10.08
CA ASN A 88 -9.71 8.91 10.92
C ASN A 88 -9.61 8.59 12.42
N ARG A 89 -9.32 7.34 12.76
CA ARG A 89 -9.29 6.93 14.16
C ARG A 89 -8.16 7.61 14.93
N ALA A 90 -6.96 7.64 14.36
CA ALA A 90 -5.84 8.35 14.97
C ALA A 90 -6.09 9.86 15.01
N ALA A 91 -6.61 10.44 13.93
CA ALA A 91 -6.94 11.86 13.88
C ALA A 91 -7.90 12.30 15.01
N ARG A 92 -8.91 11.49 15.29
CA ARG A 92 -9.87 11.74 16.39
C ARG A 92 -9.17 11.85 17.77
N PHE A 93 -8.12 11.05 17.99
CA PHE A 93 -7.41 11.00 19.28
C PHE A 93 -6.17 11.90 19.33
N THR A 94 -5.86 12.64 18.25
CA THR A 94 -4.74 13.58 18.22
C THR A 94 -5.04 14.80 19.10
N PRO A 95 -4.27 15.03 20.19
CA PRO A 95 -4.51 16.15 21.10
C PRO A 95 -3.98 17.46 20.53
N ARG A 96 -4.56 18.58 20.95
CA ARG A 96 -3.94 19.91 20.80
C ARG A 96 -2.77 20.04 21.77
N GLY A 97 -1.72 20.76 21.37
CA GLY A 97 -0.52 20.97 22.16
C GLY A 97 0.47 21.89 21.44
N PRO A 98 1.71 22.01 21.92
CA PRO A 98 2.76 22.85 21.31
C PRO A 98 3.42 22.17 20.08
N TRP A 99 2.82 21.22 19.49
CA TRP A 99 3.28 20.43 18.33
C TRP A 99 2.40 20.64 17.11
N GLY A 100 2.98 20.48 15.94
CA GLY A 100 2.24 20.43 14.68
C GLY A 100 1.34 19.18 14.62
N ARG A 101 0.17 19.31 14.01
CA ARG A 101 -0.76 18.20 13.78
C ARG A 101 -0.93 17.94 12.29
N ILE A 102 -0.43 16.82 11.85
CA ILE A 102 -0.40 16.41 10.45
C ILE A 102 -1.33 15.22 10.28
N GLY A 103 -2.28 15.30 9.36
CA GLY A 103 -3.17 14.20 9.00
C GLY A 103 -2.69 13.49 7.75
N ARG A 104 -2.32 12.21 7.82
CA ARG A 104 -1.96 11.42 6.66
C ARG A 104 -3.17 10.62 6.16
N LEU A 105 -3.63 10.94 4.94
CA LEU A 105 -4.80 10.34 4.30
C LEU A 105 -4.35 9.37 3.21
N GLY A 106 -4.82 8.12 3.31
CA GLY A 106 -4.62 7.08 2.29
C GLY A 106 -5.95 6.64 1.67
N GLY A 107 -6.95 7.52 1.67
CA GLY A 107 -8.29 7.31 1.12
C GLY A 107 -9.18 8.51 1.40
N TYR A 108 -10.42 8.44 0.92
CA TYR A 108 -11.42 9.51 1.05
C TYR A 108 -12.07 9.49 2.44
N TYR A 109 -11.37 10.05 3.42
CA TYR A 109 -11.77 10.01 4.81
C TYR A 109 -12.63 11.22 5.21
N GLY A 110 -13.50 11.05 6.20
CA GLY A 110 -14.32 12.16 6.72
C GLY A 110 -13.48 13.28 7.33
N LEU A 111 -13.37 14.42 6.65
CA LEU A 111 -12.49 15.55 7.03
C LEU A 111 -12.88 16.22 8.36
N LYS A 112 -14.07 15.95 8.90
CA LYS A 112 -14.50 16.45 10.22
C LYS A 112 -13.52 16.09 11.36
N TYR A 113 -12.79 14.99 11.26
CA TYR A 113 -11.83 14.54 12.27
C TYR A 113 -10.49 15.30 12.21
N TYR A 114 -10.23 16.00 11.12
CA TYR A 114 -8.99 16.75 10.88
C TYR A 114 -9.13 18.25 11.10
N ARG A 115 -10.30 18.73 11.56
CA ARG A 115 -10.51 20.15 11.83
C ARG A 115 -9.45 20.68 12.82
N GLY A 116 -8.75 21.74 12.38
CA GLY A 116 -7.67 22.37 13.14
C GLY A 116 -6.34 21.61 13.07
N PHE A 117 -6.16 20.67 12.14
CA PHE A 117 -4.84 20.19 11.75
C PHE A 117 -4.11 21.27 10.94
N ASP A 118 -2.78 21.28 11.09
CA ASP A 118 -1.93 22.27 10.44
C ASP A 118 -1.67 21.89 8.99
N CYS A 119 -1.59 20.59 8.69
CA CYS A 119 -1.43 20.06 7.34
C CYS A 119 -2.17 18.74 7.15
N LEU A 120 -2.70 18.52 5.95
CA LEU A 120 -3.15 17.21 5.47
C LEU A 120 -2.22 16.71 4.38
N VAL A 121 -1.73 15.50 4.54
CA VAL A 121 -0.92 14.80 3.54
C VAL A 121 -1.77 13.78 2.83
N ALA A 122 -1.97 13.98 1.55
CA ALA A 122 -2.59 13.03 0.63
C ALA A 122 -1.51 12.14 0.00
N ASN A 123 -1.75 10.84 -0.07
CA ASN A 123 -0.81 9.92 -0.71
C ASN A 123 -1.05 9.70 -2.21
N THR A 124 -2.09 10.33 -2.77
CA THR A 124 -2.34 10.43 -4.22
C THR A 124 -2.75 11.83 -4.60
N ARG A 125 -2.51 12.21 -5.87
CA ARG A 125 -2.97 13.47 -6.44
C ARG A 125 -4.50 13.58 -6.46
N ASP A 126 -5.19 12.47 -6.62
CA ASP A 126 -6.64 12.46 -6.60
C ASP A 126 -7.21 12.72 -5.20
N ILE A 127 -6.63 12.12 -4.14
CA ILE A 127 -7.00 12.44 -2.76
C ILE A 127 -6.67 13.90 -2.43
N GLU A 128 -5.52 14.43 -2.87
CA GLU A 128 -5.17 15.85 -2.74
C GLU A 128 -6.26 16.74 -3.36
N SER A 129 -6.60 16.48 -4.62
CA SER A 129 -7.64 17.21 -5.36
C SER A 129 -9.01 17.07 -4.68
N TRP A 130 -9.34 15.89 -4.15
CA TRP A 130 -10.56 15.69 -3.40
C TRP A 130 -10.60 16.51 -2.11
N ILE A 131 -9.51 16.57 -1.33
CA ILE A 131 -9.42 17.40 -0.12
C ILE A 131 -9.66 18.88 -0.47
N LEU A 132 -9.04 19.37 -1.55
CA LEU A 132 -9.21 20.75 -2.01
C LEU A 132 -10.66 21.04 -2.44
N ARG A 133 -11.31 20.10 -3.15
CA ARG A 133 -12.73 20.21 -3.51
C ARG A 133 -13.67 20.23 -2.30
N GLN A 134 -13.26 19.68 -1.15
CA GLN A 134 -14.01 19.80 0.11
C GLN A 134 -13.80 21.15 0.83
N GLY A 135 -13.11 22.12 0.20
CA GLY A 135 -12.87 23.46 0.74
C GLY A 135 -11.72 23.54 1.75
N TRP A 136 -10.81 22.58 1.78
CA TRP A 136 -9.62 22.69 2.63
C TRP A 136 -8.64 23.70 2.05
N PRO A 137 -7.99 24.57 2.89
CA PRO A 137 -7.03 25.55 2.40
C PRO A 137 -5.84 24.90 1.68
N ALA A 138 -5.49 25.39 0.49
CA ALA A 138 -4.47 24.80 -0.35
C ALA A 138 -3.06 24.83 0.27
N ASP A 139 -2.77 25.87 1.05
CA ASP A 139 -1.52 26.00 1.81
C ASP A 139 -1.35 24.94 2.90
N LYS A 140 -2.46 24.27 3.30
CA LYS A 140 -2.50 23.21 4.31
C LYS A 140 -2.69 21.81 3.72
N VAL A 141 -2.50 21.64 2.42
CA VAL A 141 -2.56 20.32 1.76
C VAL A 141 -1.23 20.06 1.07
N ARG A 142 -0.73 18.83 1.22
CA ARG A 142 0.49 18.37 0.54
C ARG A 142 0.25 17.00 -0.06
N TYR A 143 0.79 16.79 -1.24
CA TYR A 143 0.92 15.46 -1.83
C TYR A 143 2.29 14.88 -1.46
N ILE A 144 2.28 13.77 -0.72
CA ILE A 144 3.46 12.95 -0.48
C ILE A 144 3.06 11.49 -0.74
N ALA A 145 3.59 10.93 -1.82
CA ALA A 145 3.30 9.56 -2.23
C ALA A 145 3.76 8.51 -1.20
N ASN A 146 3.28 7.30 -1.33
CA ASN A 146 4.00 6.17 -0.75
C ASN A 146 5.24 5.89 -1.58
N PHE A 147 6.30 5.43 -0.94
CA PHE A 147 7.45 4.91 -1.66
C PHE A 147 7.37 3.39 -1.81
N ALA A 148 8.11 2.86 -2.76
CA ALA A 148 8.45 1.46 -2.87
C ALA A 148 9.95 1.33 -3.15
N ALA A 149 10.52 0.26 -2.63
CA ALA A 149 11.89 -0.13 -2.89
C ALA A 149 11.94 -1.64 -3.14
N PRO A 150 12.88 -2.12 -3.94
CA PRO A 150 13.10 -3.56 -4.05
C PRO A 150 13.54 -4.09 -2.68
N GLY A 151 12.67 -4.93 -2.08
CA GLY A 151 12.99 -5.62 -0.82
C GLY A 151 13.94 -6.78 -1.06
N PRO A 152 14.55 -7.36 0.01
CA PRO A 152 15.34 -8.57 -0.08
C PRO A 152 14.47 -9.77 -0.47
N GLY A 153 15.05 -10.77 -1.13
CA GLY A 153 14.40 -12.03 -1.49
C GLY A 153 14.85 -12.51 -2.86
N GLU A 154 15.00 -13.83 -2.99
CA GLU A 154 15.27 -14.49 -4.25
C GLU A 154 13.96 -14.98 -4.89
N PRO A 155 13.91 -15.19 -6.20
CA PRO A 155 12.78 -15.84 -6.83
C PRO A 155 12.50 -17.20 -6.18
N ILE A 156 11.22 -17.51 -6.01
CA ILE A 156 10.77 -18.80 -5.47
C ILE A 156 10.88 -19.86 -6.55
N ASP A 157 11.37 -21.05 -6.22
CA ASP A 157 11.24 -22.19 -7.11
C ASP A 157 9.77 -22.50 -7.34
N ARG A 158 9.32 -22.35 -8.57
CA ARG A 158 7.92 -22.55 -8.97
C ARG A 158 7.43 -23.97 -8.71
N ALA A 159 8.34 -24.95 -8.71
CA ALA A 159 8.01 -26.35 -8.41
C ALA A 159 7.51 -26.54 -6.97
N LEU A 160 7.91 -25.71 -6.00
CA LEU A 160 7.41 -25.73 -4.63
C LEU A 160 5.89 -25.41 -4.54
N HIS A 161 5.31 -24.89 -5.61
CA HIS A 161 3.91 -24.60 -5.75
C HIS A 161 3.32 -25.26 -7.00
N ASP A 162 3.76 -26.47 -7.35
CA ASP A 162 3.26 -27.27 -8.49
C ASP A 162 3.03 -26.40 -9.76
N THR A 163 3.98 -25.54 -10.08
CA THR A 163 3.93 -24.65 -11.23
C THR A 163 5.13 -24.94 -12.13
N PRO A 164 4.94 -25.31 -13.41
CA PRO A 164 6.06 -25.56 -14.33
C PRO A 164 6.94 -24.31 -14.48
N ALA A 165 8.26 -24.53 -14.59
CA ALA A 165 9.23 -23.44 -14.63
C ALA A 165 9.07 -22.53 -15.86
N ASP A 166 8.64 -23.10 -16.99
CA ASP A 166 8.46 -22.46 -18.29
C ASP A 166 7.03 -21.91 -18.51
N ALA A 167 6.08 -22.25 -17.64
CA ALA A 167 4.71 -21.76 -17.78
C ALA A 167 4.64 -20.25 -17.46
N PRO A 168 3.84 -19.47 -18.22
CA PRO A 168 3.59 -18.07 -17.88
C PRO A 168 2.93 -17.96 -16.50
N LEU A 169 3.55 -17.19 -15.58
CA LEU A 169 3.08 -17.03 -14.22
C LEU A 169 2.52 -15.63 -13.97
N LEU A 170 1.23 -15.58 -13.68
CA LEU A 170 0.50 -14.38 -13.27
C LEU A 170 0.46 -14.27 -11.75
N LEU A 171 0.59 -13.06 -11.20
CA LEU A 171 0.54 -12.80 -9.77
C LEU A 171 -0.59 -11.84 -9.42
N GLY A 172 -1.53 -12.29 -8.59
CA GLY A 172 -2.52 -11.45 -7.94
C GLY A 172 -2.14 -11.21 -6.48
N MET A 173 -2.01 -9.94 -6.07
CA MET A 173 -1.65 -9.56 -4.71
C MET A 173 -2.76 -8.79 -4.02
N GLY A 174 -3.08 -9.17 -2.78
CA GLY A 174 -3.99 -8.42 -1.94
C GLY A 174 -5.02 -9.26 -1.22
N ARG A 175 -5.76 -8.61 -0.31
CA ARG A 175 -6.76 -9.27 0.50
C ARG A 175 -7.85 -9.92 -0.37
N LEU A 176 -8.29 -11.12 -0.01
CA LEU A 176 -9.39 -11.82 -0.71
C LEU A 176 -10.73 -11.18 -0.35
N HIS A 177 -11.03 -10.07 -1.01
CA HIS A 177 -12.17 -9.19 -0.78
C HIS A 177 -12.71 -8.68 -2.12
N ALA A 178 -14.00 -8.37 -2.19
CA ALA A 178 -14.70 -7.95 -3.41
C ALA A 178 -13.99 -6.81 -4.17
N ASN A 179 -13.42 -5.84 -3.45
CA ASN A 179 -12.71 -4.71 -4.07
C ASN A 179 -11.45 -5.13 -4.84
N LYS A 180 -10.80 -6.26 -4.49
CA LYS A 180 -9.59 -6.74 -5.16
C LYS A 180 -9.86 -7.54 -6.43
N ALA A 181 -11.10 -7.95 -6.63
CA ALA A 181 -11.59 -8.57 -7.85
C ALA A 181 -10.79 -9.80 -8.34
N HIS A 182 -10.31 -10.64 -7.41
CA HIS A 182 -9.63 -11.88 -7.78
C HIS A 182 -10.54 -12.83 -8.58
N ASP A 183 -11.86 -12.69 -8.48
CA ASP A 183 -12.83 -13.36 -9.33
C ASP A 183 -12.67 -12.99 -10.82
N VAL A 184 -12.33 -11.74 -11.12
CA VAL A 184 -12.01 -11.29 -12.49
C VAL A 184 -10.70 -11.92 -12.97
N SER A 185 -9.67 -12.01 -12.10
CA SER A 185 -8.41 -12.72 -12.44
C SER A 185 -8.64 -14.20 -12.76
N LEU A 186 -9.48 -14.90 -11.97
CA LEU A 186 -9.81 -16.31 -12.22
C LEU A 186 -10.53 -16.51 -13.56
N ARG A 187 -11.49 -15.65 -13.88
CA ARG A 187 -12.21 -15.68 -15.17
C ARG A 187 -11.31 -15.34 -16.35
N ALA A 188 -10.34 -14.43 -16.18
CA ALA A 188 -9.34 -14.12 -17.18
C ALA A 188 -8.39 -15.32 -17.40
N LEU A 189 -7.97 -16.01 -16.33
CA LEU A 189 -7.13 -17.19 -16.41
C LEU A 189 -7.81 -18.33 -17.23
N ALA A 190 -9.13 -18.47 -17.14
CA ALA A 190 -9.87 -19.44 -17.94
C ALA A 190 -9.74 -19.22 -19.47
N GLN A 191 -9.38 -17.98 -19.90
CA GLN A 191 -9.10 -17.64 -21.30
C GLN A 191 -7.61 -17.73 -21.66
N LEU A 192 -6.76 -18.16 -20.73
CA LEU A 192 -5.29 -18.28 -20.86
C LEU A 192 -4.87 -19.72 -20.54
N PRO A 193 -4.98 -20.67 -21.49
CA PRO A 193 -4.88 -22.10 -21.20
C PRO A 193 -3.53 -22.55 -20.64
N ASP A 194 -2.42 -21.85 -21.01
CA ASP A 194 -1.06 -22.24 -20.62
C ASP A 194 -0.56 -21.48 -19.40
N ALA A 195 -1.31 -20.49 -18.89
CA ALA A 195 -0.88 -19.66 -17.78
C ALA A 195 -1.28 -20.24 -16.42
N TYR A 196 -0.46 -19.93 -15.42
CA TYR A 196 -0.72 -20.17 -14.01
C TYR A 196 -0.99 -18.85 -13.27
N LEU A 197 -1.75 -18.92 -12.19
CA LEU A 197 -2.06 -17.75 -11.36
C LEU A 197 -1.75 -18.05 -9.90
N TRP A 198 -0.83 -17.29 -9.33
CA TRP A 198 -0.64 -17.25 -7.88
C TRP A 198 -1.42 -16.09 -7.28
N ILE A 199 -2.18 -16.37 -6.22
CA ILE A 199 -2.94 -15.35 -5.48
C ILE A 199 -2.38 -15.32 -4.06
N ALA A 200 -1.69 -14.23 -3.71
CA ALA A 200 -1.12 -14.01 -2.39
C ALA A 200 -1.96 -13.01 -1.59
N GLY A 201 -2.49 -13.48 -0.47
CA GLY A 201 -3.35 -12.76 0.44
C GLY A 201 -4.36 -13.68 1.10
N SER A 202 -5.01 -13.19 2.16
CA SER A 202 -6.08 -13.88 2.86
C SER A 202 -7.33 -13.01 2.93
N GLY A 203 -8.49 -13.59 3.18
CA GLY A 203 -9.71 -12.80 3.33
C GLY A 203 -10.98 -13.64 3.27
N PRO A 204 -12.13 -12.99 3.49
CA PRO A 204 -13.42 -13.69 3.65
C PRO A 204 -13.89 -14.42 2.38
N LEU A 205 -13.41 -14.04 1.19
CA LEU A 205 -13.84 -14.65 -0.08
C LEU A 205 -13.02 -15.88 -0.49
N GLU A 206 -12.13 -16.40 0.34
CA GLU A 206 -11.24 -17.50 -0.04
C GLU A 206 -12.02 -18.74 -0.51
N ALA A 207 -13.03 -19.16 0.25
CA ALA A 207 -13.84 -20.32 -0.10
C ALA A 207 -14.62 -20.12 -1.41
N GLU A 208 -15.18 -18.92 -1.61
CA GLU A 208 -15.91 -18.56 -2.83
C GLU A 208 -14.99 -18.53 -4.06
N LEU A 209 -13.78 -18.01 -3.92
CA LEU A 209 -12.80 -17.94 -5.01
C LEU A 209 -12.29 -19.33 -5.38
N LYS A 210 -12.06 -20.22 -4.41
CA LYS A 210 -11.72 -21.64 -4.66
C LYS A 210 -12.84 -22.37 -5.38
N ALA A 211 -14.09 -22.17 -4.97
CA ALA A 211 -15.26 -22.74 -5.64
C ALA A 211 -15.40 -22.22 -7.08
N LEU A 212 -15.16 -20.91 -7.29
CA LEU A 212 -15.15 -20.31 -8.63
C LEU A 212 -14.05 -20.91 -9.51
N ALA A 213 -12.84 -21.12 -8.98
CA ALA A 213 -11.75 -21.75 -9.72
C ALA A 213 -12.13 -23.18 -10.18
N ALA A 214 -12.77 -23.95 -9.33
CA ALA A 214 -13.29 -25.28 -9.68
C ALA A 214 -14.38 -25.21 -10.75
N GLN A 215 -15.34 -24.30 -10.61
CA GLN A 215 -16.42 -24.08 -11.57
C GLN A 215 -15.89 -23.67 -12.95
N LEU A 216 -14.80 -22.91 -13.01
CA LEU A 216 -14.14 -22.48 -14.24
C LEU A 216 -13.18 -23.54 -14.82
N GLY A 217 -12.93 -24.64 -14.12
CA GLY A 217 -11.98 -25.68 -14.54
C GLY A 217 -10.52 -25.22 -14.53
N VAL A 218 -10.14 -24.30 -13.61
CA VAL A 218 -8.79 -23.75 -13.54
C VAL A 218 -8.06 -24.07 -12.23
N SER A 219 -8.65 -24.93 -11.36
CA SER A 219 -8.10 -25.24 -10.02
C SER A 219 -6.67 -25.77 -10.06
N ASP A 220 -6.30 -26.54 -11.05
CA ASP A 220 -4.97 -27.11 -11.27
C ASP A 220 -3.91 -26.08 -11.66
N ARG A 221 -4.32 -24.89 -12.08
CA ARG A 221 -3.46 -23.77 -12.50
C ARG A 221 -3.53 -22.55 -11.58
N VAL A 222 -4.23 -22.65 -10.44
CA VAL A 222 -4.33 -21.59 -9.44
C VAL A 222 -3.65 -22.02 -8.14
N ARG A 223 -2.87 -21.13 -7.53
CA ARG A 223 -2.30 -21.32 -6.19
C ARG A 223 -2.75 -20.21 -5.26
N PHE A 224 -3.50 -20.56 -4.24
CA PHE A 224 -3.86 -19.66 -3.15
C PHE A 224 -2.78 -19.76 -2.07
N LEU A 225 -1.89 -18.76 -2.02
CA LEU A 225 -0.68 -18.79 -1.19
C LEU A 225 -0.91 -18.29 0.25
N GLY A 226 -2.12 -17.81 0.56
CA GLY A 226 -2.40 -17.18 1.84
C GLY A 226 -1.65 -15.86 2.05
N TRP A 227 -1.56 -15.41 3.29
CA TRP A 227 -0.75 -14.26 3.65
C TRP A 227 0.74 -14.60 3.53
N ARG A 228 1.51 -13.69 2.92
CA ARG A 228 2.94 -13.87 2.65
C ARG A 228 3.73 -12.67 3.15
N ASP A 229 4.82 -12.94 3.86
CA ASP A 229 5.78 -11.92 4.34
C ASP A 229 6.95 -11.72 3.36
N ASP A 230 7.10 -12.63 2.40
CA ASP A 230 8.13 -12.63 1.36
C ASP A 230 7.61 -12.08 0.00
N ALA A 231 6.75 -11.06 0.04
CA ALA A 231 6.21 -10.44 -1.15
C ALA A 231 7.27 -10.06 -2.22
N PRO A 232 8.49 -9.57 -1.87
CA PRO A 232 9.56 -9.35 -2.84
C PRO A 232 9.90 -10.57 -3.69
N SER A 233 9.95 -11.74 -3.09
CA SER A 233 10.24 -13.01 -3.80
C SER A 233 9.12 -13.37 -4.77
N LEU A 234 7.86 -13.16 -4.38
CA LEU A 234 6.71 -13.39 -5.26
C LEU A 234 6.75 -12.48 -6.50
N TYR A 235 7.03 -11.17 -6.32
CA TYR A 235 7.14 -10.24 -7.44
C TYR A 235 8.27 -10.61 -8.40
N ARG A 236 9.42 -11.10 -7.88
CA ARG A 236 10.56 -11.55 -8.72
C ARG A 236 10.31 -12.87 -9.42
N THR A 237 9.39 -13.69 -8.91
CA THR A 237 9.09 -15.02 -9.47
C THR A 237 8.10 -14.92 -10.64
N ALA A 238 7.17 -13.99 -10.59
CA ALA A 238 6.09 -13.87 -11.56
C ALA A 238 6.54 -13.18 -12.86
N ASP A 239 5.78 -13.41 -13.93
CA ASP A 239 6.01 -12.77 -15.22
C ASP A 239 5.14 -11.53 -15.44
N VAL A 240 3.94 -11.49 -14.85
CA VAL A 240 2.98 -10.37 -14.97
C VAL A 240 2.19 -10.22 -13.67
N CYS A 241 2.05 -9.00 -13.18
CA CYS A 241 1.15 -8.66 -12.09
C CYS A 241 -0.25 -8.37 -12.63
N LEU A 242 -1.27 -9.08 -12.13
CA LEU A 242 -2.69 -8.79 -12.39
C LEU A 242 -3.29 -8.03 -11.21
N PHE A 243 -3.79 -6.83 -11.46
CA PHE A 243 -4.38 -5.99 -10.44
C PHE A 243 -5.76 -5.43 -10.85
N PRO A 244 -6.79 -6.30 -11.00
CA PRO A 244 -8.11 -5.93 -11.49
C PRO A 244 -9.00 -5.24 -10.47
N SER A 245 -8.44 -4.57 -9.47
CA SER A 245 -9.19 -3.98 -8.34
C SER A 245 -10.33 -3.08 -8.80
N ARG A 246 -11.54 -3.30 -8.25
CA ARG A 246 -12.75 -2.50 -8.53
C ARG A 246 -12.68 -1.11 -7.91
N SER A 247 -12.04 -1.01 -6.76
CA SER A 247 -11.79 0.25 -6.05
C SER A 247 -10.47 0.17 -5.30
N GLU A 248 -9.58 1.06 -5.62
CA GLU A 248 -8.22 1.12 -5.07
C GLU A 248 -7.72 2.57 -5.06
N PRO A 249 -7.75 3.23 -3.91
CA PRO A 249 -7.40 4.66 -3.84
C PRO A 249 -5.96 4.99 -4.24
N LEU A 250 -4.99 4.07 -4.01
CA LEU A 250 -3.57 4.31 -4.31
C LEU A 250 -2.99 3.34 -5.34
N GLY A 251 -3.14 2.03 -5.12
CA GLY A 251 -2.46 1.03 -5.94
C GLY A 251 -1.05 0.69 -5.47
N ASN A 252 -0.85 0.47 -4.17
CA ASN A 252 0.45 0.02 -3.63
C ASN A 252 1.02 -1.18 -4.38
N VAL A 253 0.18 -2.09 -4.84
CA VAL A 253 0.59 -3.27 -5.61
C VAL A 253 1.30 -2.86 -6.91
N VAL A 254 0.83 -1.79 -7.58
CA VAL A 254 1.45 -1.27 -8.82
C VAL A 254 2.87 -0.81 -8.54
N ILE A 255 3.06 0.09 -7.57
CA ILE A 255 4.41 0.61 -7.24
C ILE A 255 5.33 -0.47 -6.69
N GLN A 256 4.80 -1.47 -5.98
CA GLN A 256 5.58 -2.62 -5.53
C GLN A 256 6.00 -3.52 -6.69
N ALA A 257 5.11 -3.81 -7.63
CA ALA A 257 5.44 -4.56 -8.83
C ALA A 257 6.53 -3.85 -9.65
N TRP A 258 6.38 -2.56 -9.89
CA TRP A 258 7.41 -1.76 -10.59
C TRP A 258 8.76 -1.76 -9.88
N ALA A 259 8.77 -1.65 -8.54
CA ALA A 259 10.01 -1.68 -7.75
C ALA A 259 10.76 -3.02 -7.88
N HIS A 260 10.07 -4.10 -8.26
CA HIS A 260 10.66 -5.42 -8.46
C HIS A 260 10.80 -5.79 -9.95
N GLY A 261 10.60 -4.84 -10.86
CA GLY A 261 10.73 -5.06 -12.30
C GLY A 261 9.62 -5.95 -12.89
N LEU A 262 8.45 -6.01 -12.25
CA LEU A 262 7.32 -6.80 -12.72
C LEU A 262 6.32 -5.91 -13.46
N PRO A 263 6.01 -6.16 -14.75
CA PRO A 263 5.03 -5.40 -15.49
C PRO A 263 3.61 -5.64 -14.97
N VAL A 264 2.77 -4.63 -15.07
CA VAL A 264 1.43 -4.61 -14.47
C VAL A 264 0.34 -4.52 -15.53
N VAL A 265 -0.69 -5.34 -15.37
CA VAL A 265 -2.01 -5.15 -15.98
C VAL A 265 -3.00 -4.84 -14.87
N ALA A 266 -3.60 -3.65 -14.90
CA ALA A 266 -4.51 -3.21 -13.85
C ALA A 266 -5.87 -2.76 -14.40
N ALA A 267 -6.92 -2.86 -13.59
CA ALA A 267 -8.17 -2.17 -13.89
C ALA A 267 -8.03 -0.67 -13.64
N MET A 268 -8.74 0.14 -14.44
CA MET A 268 -8.77 1.60 -14.35
C MET A 268 -9.60 2.07 -13.15
N SER A 269 -9.28 1.57 -11.94
CA SER A 269 -9.79 2.12 -10.69
C SER A 269 -8.98 3.37 -10.31
N GLU A 270 -9.39 4.08 -9.26
CA GLU A 270 -8.93 5.44 -8.93
C GLU A 270 -7.40 5.56 -8.89
N GLY A 271 -6.73 4.70 -8.13
CA GLY A 271 -5.27 4.72 -7.96
C GLY A 271 -4.51 4.24 -9.21
N PRO A 272 -4.72 3.00 -9.67
CA PRO A 272 -4.08 2.50 -10.89
C PRO A 272 -4.33 3.37 -12.11
N GLY A 273 -5.56 3.91 -12.28
CA GLY A 273 -5.89 4.81 -13.38
C GLY A 273 -5.12 6.14 -13.35
N ALA A 274 -4.76 6.61 -12.13
CA ALA A 274 -3.95 7.81 -11.96
C ALA A 274 -2.44 7.55 -11.99
N LEU A 275 -2.01 6.32 -11.67
CA LEU A 275 -0.59 5.95 -11.60
C LEU A 275 -0.05 5.49 -12.95
N ILE A 276 -0.76 4.62 -13.65
CA ILE A 276 -0.28 3.95 -14.86
C ILE A 276 -0.47 4.85 -16.07
N HIS A 277 0.60 5.08 -16.81
CA HIS A 277 0.56 5.63 -18.16
C HIS A 277 0.39 4.47 -19.15
N PRO A 278 -0.81 4.28 -19.75
CA PRO A 278 -1.10 3.13 -20.59
C PRO A 278 -0.08 2.95 -21.72
N GLU A 279 0.30 1.71 -21.99
CA GLU A 279 1.28 1.31 -23.02
C GLU A 279 2.73 1.82 -22.77
N SER A 280 2.94 2.64 -21.73
CA SER A 280 4.26 3.17 -21.37
C SER A 280 4.89 2.40 -20.19
N ASP A 281 4.20 2.31 -19.05
CA ASP A 281 4.69 1.69 -17.82
C ASP A 281 3.76 0.61 -17.26
N GLY A 282 2.66 0.31 -17.96
CA GLY A 282 1.71 -0.74 -17.64
C GLY A 282 0.54 -0.76 -18.61
N LEU A 283 -0.38 -1.70 -18.42
CA LEU A 283 -1.61 -1.79 -19.20
C LEU A 283 -2.81 -1.53 -18.32
N LEU A 284 -3.77 -0.75 -18.83
CA LEU A 284 -5.05 -0.49 -18.15
C LEU A 284 -6.21 -1.15 -18.88
N THR A 285 -7.14 -1.70 -18.12
CA THR A 285 -8.36 -2.31 -18.63
C THR A 285 -9.59 -1.71 -17.95
N PRO A 286 -10.78 -1.76 -18.55
CA PRO A 286 -12.00 -1.38 -17.86
C PRO A 286 -12.23 -2.24 -16.60
N ILE A 287 -12.86 -1.65 -15.58
CA ILE A 287 -13.23 -2.37 -14.34
C ILE A 287 -14.21 -3.50 -14.69
N ASN A 288 -13.99 -4.70 -14.15
CA ASN A 288 -14.77 -5.92 -14.38
C ASN A 288 -14.74 -6.46 -15.82
N ASP A 289 -13.90 -5.95 -16.70
CA ASP A 289 -13.76 -6.47 -18.05
C ASP A 289 -12.77 -7.63 -18.08
N VAL A 290 -13.32 -8.84 -18.01
CA VAL A 290 -12.57 -10.11 -18.03
C VAL A 290 -11.82 -10.29 -19.36
N GLY A 291 -12.47 -9.96 -20.49
CA GLY A 291 -11.88 -10.12 -21.83
C GLY A 291 -10.71 -9.18 -22.04
N ALA A 292 -10.87 -7.90 -21.68
CA ALA A 292 -9.79 -6.93 -21.76
C ALA A 292 -8.60 -7.31 -20.86
N LEU A 293 -8.86 -7.79 -19.63
CA LEU A 293 -7.81 -8.26 -18.73
C LEU A 293 -7.04 -9.45 -19.30
N ALA A 294 -7.76 -10.44 -19.84
CA ALA A 294 -7.16 -11.62 -20.47
C ALA A 294 -6.32 -11.25 -21.72
N MET A 295 -6.85 -10.38 -22.58
CA MET A 295 -6.12 -9.89 -23.76
C MET A 295 -4.85 -9.13 -23.38
N ALA A 296 -4.92 -8.24 -22.40
CA ALA A 296 -3.76 -7.48 -21.94
C ALA A 296 -2.69 -8.40 -21.32
N ALA A 297 -3.09 -9.37 -20.50
CA ALA A 297 -2.17 -10.37 -19.96
C ALA A 297 -1.53 -11.22 -21.07
N ARG A 298 -2.33 -11.67 -22.05
CA ARG A 298 -1.85 -12.44 -23.19
C ARG A 298 -0.82 -11.68 -24.02
N ARG A 299 -1.01 -10.38 -24.25
CA ARG A 299 -0.01 -9.54 -24.95
C ARG A 299 1.35 -9.59 -24.25
N LEU A 300 1.36 -9.46 -22.91
CA LEU A 300 2.61 -9.52 -22.14
C LEU A 300 3.21 -10.93 -22.09
N ILE A 301 2.39 -11.98 -22.09
CA ILE A 301 2.85 -13.37 -22.15
C ILE A 301 3.57 -13.62 -23.50
N LEU A 302 2.98 -13.19 -24.61
CA LEU A 302 3.46 -13.48 -25.95
C LEU A 302 4.58 -12.54 -26.44
N ASP A 303 4.72 -11.36 -25.82
CA ASP A 303 5.74 -10.37 -26.20
C ASP A 303 6.70 -10.08 -25.02
N PRO A 304 7.80 -10.84 -24.89
CA PRO A 304 8.83 -10.59 -23.88
C PRO A 304 9.52 -9.22 -24.01
N GLY A 305 9.56 -8.67 -25.22
CA GLY A 305 10.12 -7.34 -25.49
C GLY A 305 9.25 -6.24 -24.87
N MET A 306 7.94 -6.31 -25.09
CA MET A 306 6.96 -5.41 -24.46
C MET A 306 6.99 -5.56 -22.94
N ARG A 307 7.00 -6.79 -22.43
CA ARG A 307 7.06 -7.10 -21.01
C ARG A 307 8.25 -6.41 -20.34
N ARG A 308 9.45 -6.54 -20.92
CA ARG A 308 10.67 -5.91 -20.42
C ARG A 308 10.59 -4.38 -20.48
N ARG A 309 10.17 -3.80 -21.59
CA ARG A 309 10.04 -2.36 -21.77
C ARG A 309 9.11 -1.72 -20.72
N LEU A 310 7.94 -2.32 -20.45
CA LEU A 310 7.01 -1.80 -19.43
C LEU A 310 7.58 -1.93 -18.02
N ALA A 311 8.28 -3.01 -17.72
CA ALA A 311 8.95 -3.22 -16.43
C ALA A 311 10.06 -2.19 -16.19
N GLU A 312 10.92 -1.94 -17.19
CA GLU A 312 11.98 -0.93 -17.13
C GLU A 312 11.42 0.49 -16.95
N ALA A 313 10.35 0.82 -17.68
CA ALA A 313 9.69 2.12 -17.54
C ALA A 313 9.06 2.30 -16.14
N GLY A 314 8.40 1.27 -15.61
CA GLY A 314 7.89 1.27 -14.24
C GLY A 314 9.00 1.45 -13.20
N ALA A 315 10.11 0.74 -13.33
CA ALA A 315 11.27 0.88 -12.45
C ALA A 315 11.90 2.29 -12.52
N ALA A 316 11.98 2.88 -13.71
CA ALA A 316 12.44 4.27 -13.88
C ALA A 316 11.52 5.26 -13.14
N ARG A 317 10.21 5.05 -13.15
CA ARG A 317 9.27 5.87 -12.37
C ARG A 317 9.42 5.70 -10.87
N ILE A 318 9.71 4.48 -10.39
CA ILE A 318 10.04 4.29 -8.96
C ILE A 318 11.25 5.14 -8.58
N ALA A 319 12.32 5.11 -9.34
CA ALA A 319 13.50 5.92 -9.07
C ALA A 319 13.22 7.44 -9.09
N ALA A 320 12.42 7.90 -10.05
CA ALA A 320 12.11 9.31 -10.24
C ALA A 320 11.07 9.88 -9.26
N GLU A 321 10.05 9.09 -8.89
CA GLU A 321 8.87 9.63 -8.18
C GLU A 321 8.59 8.96 -6.83
N PHE A 322 8.87 7.66 -6.69
CA PHE A 322 8.45 6.84 -5.56
C PHE A 322 9.62 6.20 -4.79
N SER A 323 10.84 6.72 -4.95
CA SER A 323 11.98 6.22 -4.19
C SER A 323 11.89 6.64 -2.71
N PRO A 324 12.40 5.79 -1.78
CA PRO A 324 12.45 6.14 -0.35
C PRO A 324 13.11 7.48 -0.09
N ALA A 325 14.28 7.74 -0.71
CA ALA A 325 15.03 8.98 -0.50
C ALA A 325 14.21 10.22 -0.86
N ARG A 326 13.49 10.19 -2.00
CA ARG A 326 12.66 11.32 -2.43
C ARG A 326 11.48 11.55 -1.48
N VAL A 327 10.79 10.50 -1.10
CA VAL A 327 9.61 10.61 -0.22
C VAL A 327 10.02 11.02 1.19
N VAL A 328 11.12 10.49 1.71
CA VAL A 328 11.69 10.87 3.00
C VAL A 328 12.10 12.36 3.00
N ALA A 329 12.74 12.85 1.93
CA ALA A 329 13.09 14.26 1.80
C ALA A 329 11.84 15.17 1.88
N GLN A 330 10.73 14.79 1.22
CA GLN A 330 9.47 15.54 1.31
C GLN A 330 8.88 15.54 2.74
N TRP A 331 8.97 14.42 3.44
CA TRP A 331 8.55 14.35 4.84
C TRP A 331 9.42 15.21 5.75
N ARG A 332 10.74 15.20 5.56
CA ARG A 332 11.67 16.09 6.31
C ARG A 332 11.34 17.56 6.10
N GLU A 333 11.16 17.98 4.85
CA GLU A 333 10.74 19.35 4.52
C GLU A 333 9.44 19.75 5.24
N LEU A 334 8.44 18.86 5.24
CA LEU A 334 7.18 19.08 5.95
C LEU A 334 7.36 19.16 7.47
N LEU A 335 8.26 18.37 8.05
CA LEU A 335 8.48 18.26 9.48
C LEU A 335 9.41 19.35 10.05
N HIS A 336 10.29 19.90 9.22
CA HIS A 336 11.29 20.91 9.61
C HIS A 336 10.72 22.12 10.36
N PRO A 337 9.58 22.76 9.96
CA PRO A 337 8.99 23.88 10.70
C PRO A 337 8.56 23.56 12.14
N TYR A 338 8.43 22.28 12.48
CA TYR A 338 8.06 21.81 13.80
C TYR A 338 9.27 21.37 14.64
N GLY A 339 10.50 21.70 14.19
CA GLY A 339 11.72 21.35 14.89
C GLY A 339 12.03 19.85 14.89
N VAL A 340 11.50 19.10 13.92
CA VAL A 340 11.78 17.68 13.69
C VAL A 340 12.74 17.57 12.52
N GLY A 341 13.92 16.98 12.76
CA GLY A 341 14.97 16.84 11.75
C GLY A 341 16.26 16.34 12.36
#